data_61e99370af0a70ba23cfbf573d921325
#
_entry.id   61e99370af0a70ba23cfbf573d921325
#
_cell.length_a   1.000
_cell.length_b   1.000
_cell.length_c   1.000
_cell.angle_alpha   90.00
_cell.angle_beta   90.00
_cell.angle_gamma   90.00
#
_symmetry.space_group_name_H-M   'P 1'
#
loop_
_entity.id
_entity.type
_entity.pdbx_description
1 polymer ?
#
loop_
_entity_poly.entity_id
_entity_poly.type
_entity_poly.pdbx_seq_one_letter_code
_entity_poly.pdbx_strand_id
1 'polypeptide(L)'
;MSDQVLLSTNHLGVTLSGRAVLRDVSLSLPSRQFVALVGPNGAGKTTLLRALSGLLPSTGTVHVGGDILSSLSLRERAKRFGYLPQGHLVHWPLQVKDVVALGRYPHGATDPARLSPGDEEAVMRAMQVTDVFALAPRLVTEFSGGERSRVALARVLAVGAPIVLADEPTASLDPRYQIDVMKNLRGIADSGVLVIAATHDLGLAARFADSVLVVSNGRLAAQGKPAQALSETIMADVFRISAYRADYRDEAVILPWAGV
;
A
#
# COMPACT_ATOMS: atom_id res chain seq x y z
N MET A 1 0.21 25.63 1.04
CA MET A 1 1.24 24.97 0.22
C MET A 1 0.47 24.09 -0.75
N SER A 2 0.59 24.30 -2.07
CA SER A 2 -0.11 23.49 -3.07
C SER A 2 0.36 22.04 -2.94
N ASP A 3 -0.58 21.10 -2.77
CA ASP A 3 -0.31 19.66 -2.73
C ASP A 3 0.26 19.25 -4.10
N GLN A 4 1.58 19.16 -4.16
CA GLN A 4 2.26 18.76 -5.39
C GLN A 4 1.92 17.30 -5.69
N VAL A 5 1.42 17.04 -6.90
CA VAL A 5 1.13 15.69 -7.38
C VAL A 5 2.41 14.86 -7.35
N LEU A 6 2.39 13.76 -6.59
CA LEU A 6 3.53 12.85 -6.47
C LEU A 6 3.41 11.66 -7.43
N LEU A 7 2.20 11.13 -7.61
CA LEU A 7 1.92 9.98 -8.48
C LEU A 7 0.73 10.29 -9.36
N SER A 8 0.86 10.13 -10.67
CA SER A 8 -0.27 10.22 -11.58
C SER A 8 -0.19 9.19 -12.70
N THR A 9 -1.35 8.84 -13.25
CA THR A 9 -1.46 8.00 -14.44
C THR A 9 -2.32 8.66 -15.50
N ASN A 10 -2.02 8.38 -16.76
CA ASN A 10 -2.80 8.82 -17.88
C ASN A 10 -3.07 7.61 -18.79
N HIS A 11 -4.37 7.24 -18.93
CA HIS A 11 -4.87 6.12 -19.72
C HIS A 11 -4.13 4.79 -19.45
N LEU A 12 -3.85 4.50 -18.17
CA LEU A 12 -3.14 3.29 -17.78
C LEU A 12 -3.98 2.05 -18.10
N GLY A 13 -3.41 1.13 -18.87
CA GLY A 13 -3.99 -0.16 -19.20
C GLY A 13 -3.04 -1.31 -18.94
N VAL A 14 -3.57 -2.47 -18.57
CA VAL A 14 -2.78 -3.72 -18.38
C VAL A 14 -3.53 -4.88 -19.00
N THR A 15 -2.80 -5.65 -19.82
CA THR A 15 -3.29 -6.90 -20.43
C THR A 15 -2.45 -8.06 -19.89
N LEU A 16 -3.12 -9.07 -19.31
CA LEU A 16 -2.49 -10.31 -18.83
C LEU A 16 -3.08 -11.51 -19.59
N SER A 17 -2.24 -12.33 -20.16
CA SER A 17 -2.66 -13.53 -20.91
C SER A 17 -3.76 -13.24 -21.95
N GLY A 18 -3.64 -12.13 -22.69
CA GLY A 18 -4.60 -11.71 -23.70
C GLY A 18 -5.89 -11.07 -23.17
N ARG A 19 -6.10 -10.99 -21.84
CA ARG A 19 -7.26 -10.37 -21.21
C ARG A 19 -6.90 -8.99 -20.68
N ALA A 20 -7.66 -7.95 -21.06
CA ALA A 20 -7.52 -6.63 -20.49
C ALA A 20 -8.03 -6.62 -19.04
N VAL A 21 -7.09 -6.47 -18.08
CA VAL A 21 -7.36 -6.44 -16.63
C VAL A 21 -7.57 -5.01 -16.15
N LEU A 22 -6.79 -4.06 -16.67
CA LEU A 22 -7.00 -2.63 -16.43
C LEU A 22 -7.26 -1.92 -17.75
N ARG A 23 -8.16 -0.93 -17.71
CA ARG A 23 -8.62 -0.21 -18.88
C ARG A 23 -8.77 1.26 -18.54
N ASP A 24 -7.92 2.10 -19.14
CA ASP A 24 -8.10 3.54 -19.09
C ASP A 24 -8.15 4.13 -17.66
N VAL A 25 -7.20 3.71 -16.80
CA VAL A 25 -7.13 4.22 -15.44
C VAL A 25 -6.30 5.50 -15.40
N SER A 26 -6.97 6.64 -15.14
CA SER A 26 -6.32 7.94 -14.97
C SER A 26 -6.58 8.42 -13.54
N LEU A 27 -5.53 8.74 -12.79
CA LEU A 27 -5.60 9.22 -11.42
C LEU A 27 -4.47 10.23 -11.13
N SER A 28 -4.65 11.00 -10.07
CA SER A 28 -3.66 11.97 -9.59
C SER A 28 -3.68 12.00 -8.07
N LEU A 29 -2.52 11.74 -7.44
CA LEU A 29 -2.39 11.61 -6.00
C LEU A 29 -1.24 12.50 -5.49
N PRO A 30 -1.50 13.36 -4.48
CA PRO A 30 -0.47 14.16 -3.85
C PRO A 30 0.38 13.32 -2.87
N SER A 31 1.46 13.90 -2.37
CA SER A 31 2.21 13.37 -1.23
C SER A 31 1.39 13.46 0.07
N ARG A 32 1.88 12.84 1.16
CA ARG A 32 1.30 12.96 2.51
C ARG A 32 -0.18 12.55 2.58
N GLN A 33 -0.53 11.50 1.87
CA GLN A 33 -1.90 11.01 1.82
C GLN A 33 -1.96 9.51 2.06
N PHE A 34 -2.95 9.08 2.85
CA PHE A 34 -3.32 7.68 2.91
C PHE A 34 -4.50 7.42 1.97
N VAL A 35 -4.27 6.63 0.95
CA VAL A 35 -5.25 6.25 -0.07
C VAL A 35 -5.64 4.80 0.11
N ALA A 36 -6.93 4.51 0.32
CA ALA A 36 -7.44 3.15 0.28
C ALA A 36 -7.85 2.79 -1.15
N LEU A 37 -7.35 1.67 -1.65
CA LEU A 37 -7.74 1.09 -2.93
C LEU A 37 -8.71 -0.06 -2.68
N VAL A 38 -9.98 0.13 -3.04
CA VAL A 38 -11.04 -0.84 -2.80
C VAL A 38 -11.70 -1.29 -4.10
N GLY A 39 -12.43 -2.38 -4.03
CA GLY A 39 -13.17 -2.95 -5.17
C GLY A 39 -13.41 -4.44 -4.98
N PRO A 40 -14.33 -5.05 -5.72
CA PRO A 40 -14.61 -6.48 -5.69
C PRO A 40 -13.37 -7.34 -5.97
N ASN A 41 -13.44 -8.62 -5.63
CA ASN A 41 -12.41 -9.57 -6.01
C ASN A 41 -12.31 -9.65 -7.54
N GLY A 42 -11.06 -9.67 -8.04
CA GLY A 42 -10.79 -9.64 -9.48
C GLY A 42 -10.97 -8.28 -10.16
N ALA A 43 -11.29 -7.19 -9.44
CA ALA A 43 -11.44 -5.85 -10.02
C ALA A 43 -10.14 -5.26 -10.60
N GLY A 44 -8.96 -5.80 -10.22
CA GLY A 44 -7.66 -5.33 -10.71
C GLY A 44 -6.82 -4.57 -9.69
N LYS A 45 -7.15 -4.61 -8.39
CA LYS A 45 -6.42 -3.87 -7.33
C LYS A 45 -4.92 -4.19 -7.31
N THR A 46 -4.55 -5.46 -7.13
CA THR A 46 -3.15 -5.93 -7.17
C THR A 46 -2.46 -5.57 -8.49
N THR A 47 -3.18 -5.72 -9.61
CA THR A 47 -2.66 -5.38 -10.93
C THR A 47 -2.36 -3.88 -11.03
N LEU A 48 -3.23 -3.03 -10.47
CA LEU A 48 -3.01 -1.58 -10.43
C LEU A 48 -1.78 -1.24 -9.59
N LEU A 49 -1.65 -1.77 -8.37
CA LEU A 49 -0.47 -1.53 -7.52
C LEU A 49 0.83 -1.95 -8.23
N ARG A 50 0.85 -3.11 -8.88
CA ARG A 50 2.01 -3.60 -9.63
C ARG A 50 2.31 -2.76 -10.87
N ALA A 51 1.30 -2.27 -11.57
CA ALA A 51 1.49 -1.39 -12.72
C ALA A 51 2.02 -0.01 -12.30
N LEU A 52 1.49 0.58 -11.21
CA LEU A 52 1.96 1.84 -10.63
C LEU A 52 3.44 1.79 -10.24
N SER A 53 3.94 0.66 -9.75
CA SER A 53 5.35 0.46 -9.37
C SER A 53 6.24 -0.01 -10.53
N GLY A 54 5.68 -0.23 -11.71
CA GLY A 54 6.42 -0.73 -12.87
C GLY A 54 6.83 -2.20 -12.78
N LEU A 55 6.17 -2.98 -11.89
CA LEU A 55 6.36 -4.44 -11.78
C LEU A 55 5.59 -5.22 -12.85
N LEU A 56 4.66 -4.57 -13.56
CA LEU A 56 3.95 -5.14 -14.70
C LEU A 56 4.06 -4.20 -15.90
N PRO A 57 4.21 -4.73 -17.12
CA PRO A 57 4.08 -3.96 -18.35
C PRO A 57 2.68 -3.34 -18.44
N SER A 58 2.63 -2.08 -18.86
CA SER A 58 1.38 -1.32 -19.00
C SER A 58 1.41 -0.43 -20.24
N THR A 59 0.23 -0.09 -20.75
CA THR A 59 0.04 0.99 -21.71
C THR A 59 -0.32 2.29 -20.99
N GLY A 60 -0.29 3.42 -21.69
CA GLY A 60 -0.46 4.74 -21.06
C GLY A 60 0.83 5.18 -20.35
N THR A 61 0.74 6.17 -19.47
CA THR A 61 1.90 6.73 -18.75
C THR A 61 1.67 6.75 -17.25
N VAL A 62 2.76 6.50 -16.49
CA VAL A 62 2.83 6.68 -15.04
C VAL A 62 3.90 7.73 -14.77
N HIS A 63 3.57 8.77 -14.00
CA HIS A 63 4.48 9.81 -13.56
C HIS A 63 4.71 9.73 -12.05
N VAL A 64 5.96 9.86 -11.62
CA VAL A 64 6.37 9.81 -10.22
C VAL A 64 7.31 10.97 -9.94
N GLY A 65 6.87 11.92 -9.10
CA GLY A 65 7.67 13.11 -8.76
C GLY A 65 8.09 13.94 -9.98
N GLY A 66 7.26 13.93 -11.05
CA GLY A 66 7.54 14.62 -12.31
C GLY A 66 8.22 13.75 -13.38
N ASP A 67 8.86 12.64 -13.01
CA ASP A 67 9.53 11.74 -13.96
C ASP A 67 8.54 10.73 -14.56
N ILE A 68 8.75 10.33 -15.82
CA ILE A 68 8.01 9.22 -16.43
C ILE A 68 8.61 7.90 -15.92
N LEU A 69 7.79 7.04 -15.31
CA LEU A 69 8.24 5.80 -14.69
C LEU A 69 9.02 4.89 -15.66
N SER A 70 8.61 4.81 -16.93
CA SER A 70 9.29 3.96 -17.92
C SER A 70 10.70 4.44 -18.30
N SER A 71 11.02 5.71 -18.07
CA SER A 71 12.37 6.26 -18.32
C SER A 71 13.35 5.96 -17.19
N LEU A 72 12.85 5.60 -15.99
CA LEU A 72 13.69 5.30 -14.83
C LEU A 72 14.27 3.89 -14.92
N SER A 73 15.53 3.73 -14.50
CA SER A 73 16.15 2.43 -14.30
C SER A 73 15.43 1.62 -13.21
N LEU A 74 15.58 0.30 -13.19
CA LEU A 74 14.99 -0.57 -12.15
C LEU A 74 15.39 -0.12 -10.73
N ARG A 75 16.66 0.30 -10.56
CA ARG A 75 17.17 0.76 -9.28
C ARG A 75 16.52 2.07 -8.84
N GLU A 76 16.30 3.02 -9.74
CA GLU A 76 15.62 4.28 -9.46
C GLU A 76 14.15 4.04 -9.11
N ARG A 77 13.44 3.17 -9.85
CA ARG A 77 12.07 2.76 -9.52
C ARG A 77 12.00 2.14 -8.12
N ALA A 78 12.93 1.22 -7.80
CA ALA A 78 12.99 0.57 -6.50
C ALA A 78 13.23 1.54 -5.33
N LYS A 79 13.82 2.73 -5.57
CA LYS A 79 13.94 3.80 -4.57
C LYS A 79 12.69 4.68 -4.46
N ARG A 80 11.81 4.67 -5.47
CA ARG A 80 10.57 5.47 -5.47
C ARG A 80 9.40 4.74 -4.82
N PHE A 81 9.44 3.41 -4.77
CA PHE A 81 8.35 2.58 -4.27
C PHE A 81 8.81 1.58 -3.21
N GLY A 82 8.16 1.61 -2.05
CA GLY A 82 8.13 0.50 -1.13
C GLY A 82 6.91 -0.37 -1.44
N TYR A 83 7.09 -1.64 -1.81
CA TYR A 83 5.98 -2.53 -2.14
C TYR A 83 5.85 -3.67 -1.13
N LEU A 84 4.70 -3.76 -0.47
CA LEU A 84 4.31 -4.84 0.42
C LEU A 84 3.33 -5.76 -0.33
N PRO A 85 3.75 -6.94 -0.82
CA PRO A 85 2.86 -7.85 -1.53
C PRO A 85 1.91 -8.58 -0.57
N GLN A 86 0.80 -9.05 -1.09
CA GLN A 86 -0.09 -9.97 -0.38
C GLN A 86 0.66 -11.27 -0.01
N GLY A 87 0.43 -11.81 1.18
CA GLY A 87 1.04 -13.07 1.62
C GLY A 87 2.56 -13.01 1.83
N HIS A 88 3.09 -11.90 2.26
CA HIS A 88 4.51 -11.55 2.44
C HIS A 88 5.25 -12.39 3.51
N LEU A 89 5.17 -13.71 3.43
CA LEU A 89 5.84 -14.60 4.37
C LEU A 89 7.34 -14.69 4.09
N VAL A 90 8.15 -14.48 5.14
CA VAL A 90 9.58 -14.79 5.12
C VAL A 90 9.74 -16.23 5.60
N HIS A 91 10.21 -17.12 4.72
CA HIS A 91 10.35 -18.55 5.00
C HIS A 91 11.74 -18.92 5.51
N TRP A 92 12.73 -18.05 5.35
CA TRP A 92 14.12 -18.31 5.75
C TRP A 92 14.36 -17.93 7.21
N PRO A 93 15.18 -18.68 7.95
CA PRO A 93 15.54 -18.39 9.34
C PRO A 93 16.55 -17.23 9.42
N LEU A 94 16.13 -16.03 9.01
CA LEU A 94 16.91 -14.80 9.11
C LEU A 94 16.52 -14.02 10.35
N GLN A 95 17.46 -13.28 10.91
CA GLN A 95 17.18 -12.32 11.99
C GLN A 95 16.34 -11.16 11.46
N VAL A 96 15.49 -10.60 12.32
CA VAL A 96 14.63 -9.44 11.94
C VAL A 96 15.45 -8.31 11.34
N LYS A 97 16.58 -7.93 11.97
CA LYS A 97 17.45 -6.86 11.47
C LYS A 97 17.93 -7.13 10.03
N ASP A 98 18.28 -8.39 9.72
CA ASP A 98 18.78 -8.77 8.40
C ASP A 98 17.66 -8.72 7.35
N VAL A 99 16.45 -9.18 7.70
CA VAL A 99 15.28 -9.08 6.84
C VAL A 99 14.95 -7.60 6.54
N VAL A 100 14.99 -6.75 7.54
CA VAL A 100 14.71 -5.31 7.36
C VAL A 100 15.80 -4.64 6.53
N ALA A 101 17.07 -5.03 6.73
CA ALA A 101 18.23 -4.55 5.97
C ALA A 101 18.13 -4.84 4.46
N LEU A 102 17.43 -5.90 4.04
CA LEU A 102 17.16 -6.15 2.62
C LEU A 102 16.42 -4.99 1.94
N GLY A 103 15.69 -4.17 2.68
CA GLY A 103 15.07 -2.94 2.18
C GLY A 103 16.09 -1.92 1.67
N ARG A 104 17.37 -2.02 2.06
CA ARG A 104 18.43 -1.11 1.61
C ARG A 104 19.13 -1.55 0.31
N TYR A 105 18.76 -2.72 -0.24
CA TYR A 105 19.32 -3.21 -1.50
C TYR A 105 19.27 -2.20 -2.66
N PRO A 106 18.20 -1.41 -2.88
CA PRO A 106 18.17 -0.39 -3.94
C PRO A 106 19.22 0.71 -3.73
N HIS A 107 19.72 0.90 -2.50
CA HIS A 107 20.75 1.91 -2.17
C HIS A 107 22.19 1.35 -2.30
N GLY A 108 22.33 0.05 -2.57
CA GLY A 108 23.62 -0.61 -2.78
C GLY A 108 24.10 -1.43 -1.59
N ALA A 109 23.30 -1.53 -0.53
CA ALA A 109 23.57 -2.42 0.59
C ALA A 109 23.32 -3.89 0.18
N THR A 110 24.34 -4.59 -0.24
CA THR A 110 24.26 -5.98 -0.70
C THR A 110 24.53 -7.00 0.41
N ASP A 111 25.13 -6.56 1.52
CA ASP A 111 25.41 -7.39 2.70
C ASP A 111 24.74 -6.78 3.94
N PRO A 112 23.73 -7.43 4.53
CA PRO A 112 23.07 -6.97 5.75
C PRO A 112 24.00 -6.81 6.96
N ALA A 113 25.13 -7.53 6.98
CA ALA A 113 26.12 -7.44 8.06
C ALA A 113 27.08 -6.27 7.90
N ARG A 114 27.05 -5.55 6.75
CA ARG A 114 27.99 -4.45 6.41
C ARG A 114 27.27 -3.24 5.87
N LEU A 115 26.32 -2.72 6.63
CA LEU A 115 25.58 -1.53 6.27
C LEU A 115 26.42 -0.27 6.44
N SER A 116 26.17 0.74 5.61
CA SER A 116 26.67 2.08 5.89
C SER A 116 25.95 2.69 7.11
N PRO A 117 26.51 3.70 7.80
CA PRO A 117 25.83 4.36 8.92
C PRO A 117 24.42 4.89 8.55
N GLY A 118 24.24 5.43 7.35
CA GLY A 118 22.95 5.90 6.87
C GLY A 118 21.95 4.76 6.59
N ASP A 119 22.43 3.59 6.14
CA ASP A 119 21.59 2.42 5.96
C ASP A 119 21.17 1.81 7.31
N GLU A 120 22.11 1.75 8.29
CA GLU A 120 21.80 1.30 9.65
C GLU A 120 20.73 2.20 10.31
N GLU A 121 20.87 3.52 10.17
CA GLU A 121 19.87 4.47 10.70
C GLU A 121 18.49 4.25 10.05
N ALA A 122 18.44 4.05 8.74
CA ALA A 122 17.19 3.79 8.03
C ALA A 122 16.53 2.47 8.50
N VAL A 123 17.32 1.41 8.70
CA VAL A 123 16.87 0.12 9.22
C VAL A 123 16.35 0.26 10.65
N MET A 124 17.09 0.92 11.54
CA MET A 124 16.66 1.15 12.93
C MET A 124 15.35 1.94 12.99
N ARG A 125 15.24 3.03 12.23
CA ARG A 125 14.04 3.86 12.15
C ARG A 125 12.83 3.05 11.67
N ALA A 126 13.00 2.25 10.63
CA ALA A 126 11.94 1.37 10.12
C ALA A 126 11.46 0.35 11.18
N MET A 127 12.38 -0.26 11.92
CA MET A 127 12.06 -1.18 13.00
C MET A 127 11.35 -0.49 14.18
N GLN A 128 11.72 0.75 14.51
CA GLN A 128 11.06 1.53 15.56
C GLN A 128 9.62 1.88 15.18
N VAL A 129 9.40 2.39 13.95
CA VAL A 129 8.07 2.76 13.45
C VAL A 129 7.10 1.59 13.46
N THR A 130 7.59 0.37 13.24
CA THR A 130 6.75 -0.84 13.18
C THR A 130 6.75 -1.64 14.48
N ASP A 131 7.37 -1.13 15.55
CA ASP A 131 7.46 -1.78 16.87
C ASP A 131 8.07 -3.20 16.79
N VAL A 132 9.17 -3.35 16.03
CA VAL A 132 9.92 -4.63 15.93
C VAL A 132 11.37 -4.48 16.34
N PHE A 133 11.80 -3.33 16.85
CA PHE A 133 13.19 -3.06 17.22
C PHE A 133 13.70 -4.02 18.31
N ALA A 134 12.89 -4.29 19.33
CA ALA A 134 13.24 -5.24 20.41
C ALA A 134 13.38 -6.69 19.89
N LEU A 135 12.85 -6.98 18.71
CA LEU A 135 12.88 -8.30 18.08
C LEU A 135 14.09 -8.46 17.12
N ALA A 136 14.93 -7.43 16.96
CA ALA A 136 16.00 -7.38 15.97
C ALA A 136 16.91 -8.64 15.92
N PRO A 137 17.36 -9.25 17.05
CA PRO A 137 18.22 -10.43 17.03
C PRO A 137 17.48 -11.77 16.85
N ARG A 138 16.13 -11.77 16.89
CA ARG A 138 15.33 -12.99 16.82
C ARG A 138 15.10 -13.43 15.39
N LEU A 139 14.88 -14.74 15.21
CA LEU A 139 14.56 -15.32 13.88
C LEU A 139 13.10 -15.03 13.51
N VAL A 140 12.86 -14.58 12.27
CA VAL A 140 11.50 -14.25 11.78
C VAL A 140 10.59 -15.48 11.76
N THR A 141 11.13 -16.66 11.63
CA THR A 141 10.38 -17.93 11.64
C THR A 141 9.71 -18.25 12.99
N GLU A 142 10.16 -17.62 14.09
CA GLU A 142 9.62 -17.82 15.45
C GLU A 142 8.36 -16.98 15.73
N PHE A 143 7.94 -16.11 14.81
CA PHE A 143 6.93 -15.11 15.07
C PHE A 143 5.54 -15.53 14.60
N SER A 144 4.52 -14.94 15.26
CA SER A 144 3.14 -14.96 14.82
C SER A 144 2.95 -14.26 13.48
N GLY A 145 1.81 -14.48 12.82
CA GLY A 145 1.48 -13.80 11.56
C GLY A 145 1.52 -12.27 11.67
N GLY A 146 1.00 -11.72 12.77
CA GLY A 146 1.01 -10.28 13.01
C GLY A 146 2.41 -9.68 13.17
N GLU A 147 3.30 -10.37 13.90
CA GLU A 147 4.70 -9.95 14.05
C GLU A 147 5.45 -10.01 12.72
N ARG A 148 5.25 -11.08 11.94
CA ARG A 148 5.84 -11.21 10.58
C ARG A 148 5.37 -10.08 9.67
N SER A 149 4.10 -9.69 9.73
CA SER A 149 3.55 -8.57 8.96
C SER A 149 4.24 -7.26 9.31
N ARG A 150 4.50 -6.99 10.61
CA ARG A 150 5.24 -5.81 11.05
C ARG A 150 6.70 -5.83 10.56
N VAL A 151 7.37 -6.97 10.60
CA VAL A 151 8.74 -7.12 10.05
C VAL A 151 8.75 -6.88 8.54
N ALA A 152 7.77 -7.41 7.80
CA ALA A 152 7.65 -7.19 6.37
C ALA A 152 7.40 -5.70 6.05
N LEU A 153 6.57 -5.02 6.83
CA LEU A 153 6.35 -3.57 6.71
C LEU A 153 7.63 -2.79 7.03
N ALA A 154 8.38 -3.17 8.09
CA ALA A 154 9.68 -2.57 8.41
C ALA A 154 10.65 -2.66 7.23
N ARG A 155 10.75 -3.81 6.58
CA ARG A 155 11.57 -3.99 5.37
C ARG A 155 11.17 -3.03 4.25
N VAL A 156 9.87 -2.84 4.03
CA VAL A 156 9.36 -1.91 3.02
C VAL A 156 9.71 -0.46 3.37
N LEU A 157 9.57 -0.09 4.65
CA LEU A 157 9.90 1.26 5.13
C LEU A 157 11.39 1.55 5.11
N ALA A 158 12.23 0.56 5.33
CA ALA A 158 13.68 0.70 5.25
C ALA A 158 14.17 1.13 3.85
N VAL A 159 13.37 0.93 2.80
CA VAL A 159 13.66 1.52 1.48
C VAL A 159 13.77 3.05 1.55
N GLY A 160 12.97 3.72 2.39
CA GLY A 160 12.90 5.18 2.46
C GLY A 160 12.23 5.78 1.21
N ALA A 161 11.32 5.04 0.60
CA ALA A 161 10.62 5.47 -0.61
C ALA A 161 9.54 6.52 -0.31
N PRO A 162 9.33 7.51 -1.21
CA PRO A 162 8.26 8.50 -1.05
C PRO A 162 6.86 7.92 -1.26
N ILE A 163 6.74 6.70 -1.82
CA ILE A 163 5.47 6.03 -2.06
C ILE A 163 5.54 4.61 -1.48
N VAL A 164 4.55 4.25 -0.65
CA VAL A 164 4.35 2.90 -0.12
C VAL A 164 3.07 2.31 -0.70
N LEU A 165 3.20 1.16 -1.33
CA LEU A 165 2.10 0.38 -1.89
C LEU A 165 1.94 -0.88 -1.05
N ALA A 166 0.76 -1.10 -0.46
CA ALA A 166 0.46 -2.26 0.37
C ALA A 166 -0.72 -3.05 -0.22
N ASP A 167 -0.47 -4.30 -0.56
CA ASP A 167 -1.48 -5.17 -1.16
C ASP A 167 -2.08 -6.08 -0.09
N GLU A 168 -3.28 -5.76 0.35
CA GLU A 168 -4.02 -6.44 1.43
C GLU A 168 -3.19 -6.62 2.72
N PRO A 169 -2.66 -5.53 3.31
CA PRO A 169 -1.74 -5.60 4.45
C PRO A 169 -2.40 -6.14 5.73
N THR A 170 -3.72 -6.18 5.78
CA THR A 170 -4.52 -6.65 6.93
C THR A 170 -5.10 -8.05 6.74
N ALA A 171 -4.86 -8.70 5.58
CA ALA A 171 -5.42 -10.01 5.29
C ALA A 171 -4.97 -11.06 6.32
N SER A 172 -5.92 -11.89 6.77
CA SER A 172 -5.68 -12.98 7.72
C SER A 172 -5.13 -12.55 9.09
N LEU A 173 -5.27 -11.28 9.47
CA LEU A 173 -4.93 -10.77 10.79
C LEU A 173 -6.18 -10.67 11.67
N ASP A 174 -5.99 -10.90 12.98
CA ASP A 174 -7.02 -10.61 13.97
C ASP A 174 -7.37 -9.11 14.00
N PRO A 175 -8.60 -8.72 14.40
CA PRO A 175 -9.08 -7.34 14.33
C PRO A 175 -8.16 -6.32 15.03
N ARG A 176 -7.55 -6.69 16.17
CA ARG A 176 -6.58 -5.84 16.85
C ARG A 176 -5.38 -5.51 15.95
N TYR A 177 -4.79 -6.54 15.35
CA TYR A 177 -3.60 -6.37 14.48
C TYR A 177 -3.94 -5.65 13.18
N GLN A 178 -5.16 -5.82 12.64
CA GLN A 178 -5.63 -5.04 11.49
C GLN A 178 -5.61 -3.53 11.82
N ILE A 179 -6.16 -3.15 12.97
CA ILE A 179 -6.15 -1.75 13.41
C ILE A 179 -4.72 -1.23 13.61
N ASP A 180 -3.82 -2.02 14.21
CA ASP A 180 -2.44 -1.62 14.43
C ASP A 180 -1.68 -1.41 13.10
N VAL A 181 -1.88 -2.27 12.10
CA VAL A 181 -1.31 -2.09 10.75
C VAL A 181 -1.85 -0.82 10.09
N MET A 182 -3.16 -0.57 10.16
CA MET A 182 -3.76 0.63 9.57
C MET A 182 -3.28 1.92 10.26
N LYS A 183 -3.11 1.90 11.58
CA LYS A 183 -2.50 3.02 12.34
C LYS A 183 -1.05 3.28 11.90
N ASN A 184 -0.26 2.22 11.72
CA ASN A 184 1.11 2.36 11.24
C ASN A 184 1.16 2.98 9.84
N LEU A 185 0.31 2.51 8.92
CA LEU A 185 0.19 3.07 7.57
C LEU A 185 -0.27 4.54 7.60
N ARG A 186 -1.20 4.89 8.50
CA ARG A 186 -1.63 6.28 8.71
C ARG A 186 -0.47 7.15 9.18
N GLY A 187 0.26 6.71 10.22
CA GLY A 187 1.43 7.43 10.74
C GLY A 187 2.53 7.63 9.68
N ILE A 188 2.72 6.66 8.79
CA ILE A 188 3.64 6.77 7.64
C ILE A 188 3.16 7.88 6.69
N ALA A 189 1.87 7.92 6.36
CA ALA A 189 1.32 8.97 5.52
C ALA A 189 1.45 10.35 6.18
N ASP A 190 1.20 10.47 7.48
CA ASP A 190 1.37 11.70 8.25
C ASP A 190 2.82 12.18 8.26
N SER A 191 3.80 11.28 8.17
CA SER A 191 5.22 11.62 8.06
C SER A 191 5.63 12.18 6.69
N GLY A 192 4.73 12.21 5.70
CA GLY A 192 4.97 12.82 4.39
C GLY A 192 4.95 11.85 3.21
N VAL A 193 4.79 10.56 3.44
CA VAL A 193 4.78 9.51 2.42
C VAL A 193 3.38 9.40 1.79
N LEU A 194 3.30 9.12 0.48
CA LEU A 194 2.06 8.66 -0.14
C LEU A 194 1.90 7.16 0.14
N VAL A 195 0.85 6.78 0.86
CA VAL A 195 0.51 5.38 1.13
C VAL A 195 -0.71 4.99 0.30
N ILE A 196 -0.62 3.91 -0.47
CA ILE A 196 -1.76 3.32 -1.18
C ILE A 196 -1.93 1.88 -0.69
N ALA A 197 -3.01 1.60 0.04
CA ALA A 197 -3.29 0.26 0.56
C ALA A 197 -4.53 -0.34 -0.11
N ALA A 198 -4.35 -1.46 -0.79
CA ALA A 198 -5.49 -2.25 -1.26
C ALA A 198 -6.12 -2.99 -0.08
N THR A 199 -7.43 -2.92 0.04
CA THR A 199 -8.19 -3.62 1.07
C THR A 199 -9.59 -3.97 0.57
N HIS A 200 -10.19 -5.01 1.14
CA HIS A 200 -11.60 -5.33 0.97
C HIS A 200 -12.46 -4.85 2.15
N ASP A 201 -11.83 -4.38 3.22
CA ASP A 201 -12.52 -3.83 4.39
C ASP A 201 -12.87 -2.35 4.18
N LEU A 202 -14.16 -2.10 3.89
CA LEU A 202 -14.68 -0.76 3.61
C LEU A 202 -14.74 0.10 4.88
N GLY A 203 -14.90 -0.53 6.05
CA GLY A 203 -14.89 0.16 7.35
C GLY A 203 -13.50 0.70 7.67
N LEU A 204 -12.46 -0.12 7.53
CA LEU A 204 -11.08 0.32 7.71
C LEU A 204 -10.68 1.39 6.67
N ALA A 205 -11.10 1.21 5.40
CA ALA A 205 -10.88 2.21 4.37
C ALA A 205 -11.53 3.57 4.72
N ALA A 206 -12.78 3.56 5.17
CA ALA A 206 -13.51 4.77 5.52
C ALA A 206 -12.89 5.49 6.73
N ARG A 207 -12.39 4.72 7.70
CA ARG A 207 -11.86 5.24 8.96
C ARG A 207 -10.47 5.86 8.82
N PHE A 208 -9.58 5.22 8.07
CA PHE A 208 -8.15 5.57 8.07
C PHE A 208 -7.68 6.35 6.85
N ALA A 209 -8.39 6.27 5.72
CA ALA A 209 -7.93 6.90 4.49
C ALA A 209 -8.40 8.34 4.34
N ASP A 210 -7.53 9.19 3.78
CA ASP A 210 -7.90 10.55 3.34
C ASP A 210 -8.73 10.50 2.05
N SER A 211 -8.44 9.50 1.20
CA SER A 211 -9.08 9.32 -0.09
C SER A 211 -9.26 7.83 -0.40
N VAL A 212 -10.30 7.51 -1.13
CA VAL A 212 -10.60 6.15 -1.57
C VAL A 212 -10.64 6.12 -3.11
N LEU A 213 -9.95 5.14 -3.68
CA LEU A 213 -10.04 4.74 -5.08
C LEU A 213 -10.90 3.49 -5.17
N VAL A 214 -11.99 3.54 -5.90
CA VAL A 214 -12.86 2.39 -6.14
C VAL A 214 -12.58 1.85 -7.54
N VAL A 215 -12.09 0.62 -7.64
CA VAL A 215 -11.86 -0.06 -8.91
C VAL A 215 -12.93 -1.12 -9.14
N SER A 216 -13.54 -1.08 -10.33
CA SER A 216 -14.53 -2.06 -10.79
C SER A 216 -14.29 -2.40 -12.24
N ASN A 217 -14.31 -3.70 -12.59
CA ASN A 217 -14.12 -4.19 -13.96
C ASN A 217 -12.89 -3.60 -14.68
N GLY A 218 -11.80 -3.39 -13.93
CA GLY A 218 -10.55 -2.84 -14.45
C GLY A 218 -10.57 -1.34 -14.73
N ARG A 219 -11.56 -0.60 -14.26
CA ARG A 219 -11.70 0.86 -14.40
C ARG A 219 -11.80 1.53 -13.04
N LEU A 220 -11.42 2.79 -12.97
CA LEU A 220 -11.68 3.63 -11.81
C LEU A 220 -13.16 4.02 -11.81
N ALA A 221 -13.93 3.47 -10.86
CA ALA A 221 -15.37 3.74 -10.73
C ALA A 221 -15.63 5.00 -9.90
N ALA A 222 -14.80 5.26 -8.88
CA ALA A 222 -14.90 6.48 -8.07
C ALA A 222 -13.54 6.82 -7.44
N GLN A 223 -13.32 8.12 -7.17
CA GLN A 223 -12.19 8.66 -6.46
C GLN A 223 -12.64 9.85 -5.61
N GLY A 224 -12.19 9.93 -4.36
CA GLY A 224 -12.49 11.08 -3.50
C GLY A 224 -12.43 10.73 -2.03
N LYS A 225 -12.93 11.65 -1.17
CA LYS A 225 -13.05 11.39 0.27
C LYS A 225 -13.91 10.15 0.52
N PRO A 226 -13.69 9.40 1.62
CA PRO A 226 -14.41 8.16 1.89
C PRO A 226 -15.94 8.28 1.77
N ALA A 227 -16.55 9.34 2.33
CA ALA A 227 -17.99 9.54 2.26
C ALA A 227 -18.54 9.71 0.82
N GLN A 228 -17.74 10.26 -0.10
CA GLN A 228 -18.11 10.46 -1.51
C GLN A 228 -17.83 9.20 -2.34
N ALA A 229 -16.62 8.66 -2.24
CA ALA A 229 -16.20 7.50 -3.03
C ALA A 229 -16.92 6.21 -2.63
N LEU A 230 -17.38 6.12 -1.38
CA LEU A 230 -18.19 5.00 -0.87
C LEU A 230 -19.66 5.42 -0.71
N SER A 231 -20.22 6.23 -1.62
CA SER A 231 -21.64 6.61 -1.61
C SER A 231 -22.56 5.40 -1.70
N GLU A 232 -23.85 5.57 -1.36
CA GLU A 232 -24.84 4.51 -1.47
C GLU A 232 -24.93 3.92 -2.88
N THR A 233 -24.88 4.79 -3.90
CA THR A 233 -24.86 4.39 -5.31
C THR A 233 -23.65 3.49 -5.61
N ILE A 234 -22.46 3.90 -5.21
CA ILE A 234 -21.25 3.08 -5.41
C ILE A 234 -21.33 1.75 -4.64
N MET A 235 -21.87 1.77 -3.42
CA MET A 235 -22.06 0.54 -2.63
C MET A 235 -23.02 -0.43 -3.34
N ALA A 236 -24.13 0.07 -3.88
CA ALA A 236 -25.09 -0.75 -4.62
C ALA A 236 -24.54 -1.23 -5.97
N ASP A 237 -23.99 -0.32 -6.79
CA ASP A 237 -23.60 -0.62 -8.17
C ASP A 237 -22.34 -1.46 -8.27
N VAL A 238 -21.33 -1.17 -7.43
CA VAL A 238 -20.02 -1.81 -7.49
C VAL A 238 -19.92 -3.02 -6.57
N PHE A 239 -20.40 -2.87 -5.31
CA PHE A 239 -20.25 -3.92 -4.31
C PHE A 239 -21.48 -4.80 -4.15
N ARG A 240 -22.63 -4.40 -4.73
CA ARG A 240 -23.91 -5.11 -4.62
C ARG A 240 -24.39 -5.28 -3.18
N ILE A 241 -24.20 -4.23 -2.38
CA ILE A 241 -24.60 -4.20 -0.97
C ILE A 241 -25.24 -2.86 -0.60
N SER A 242 -26.07 -2.88 0.43
CA SER A 242 -26.37 -1.72 1.25
C SER A 242 -25.38 -1.63 2.41
N ALA A 243 -25.24 -0.46 3.02
CA ALA A 243 -24.35 -0.26 4.15
C ALA A 243 -25.01 0.56 5.26
N TYR A 244 -24.81 0.13 6.50
CA TYR A 244 -25.10 0.95 7.67
C TYR A 244 -24.00 2.02 7.79
N ARG A 245 -24.43 3.27 8.07
CA ARG A 245 -23.56 4.43 8.20
C ARG A 245 -23.84 5.12 9.52
N ALA A 246 -22.79 5.45 10.23
CA ALA A 246 -22.84 6.16 11.49
C ALA A 246 -21.53 6.93 11.70
N ASP A 247 -21.51 7.78 12.71
CA ASP A 247 -20.28 8.38 13.23
C ASP A 247 -20.04 7.86 14.64
N TYR A 248 -18.80 7.50 14.93
CA TYR A 248 -18.36 7.10 16.26
C TYR A 248 -17.08 7.86 16.61
N ARG A 249 -17.14 8.75 17.61
CA ARG A 249 -16.02 9.61 18.04
C ARG A 249 -15.42 10.40 16.88
N ASP A 250 -16.26 11.03 16.08
CA ASP A 250 -15.92 11.84 14.90
C ASP A 250 -15.25 11.04 13.76
N GLU A 251 -15.24 9.71 13.83
CA GLU A 251 -14.76 8.82 12.76
C GLU A 251 -15.94 8.17 12.01
N ALA A 252 -15.89 8.16 10.67
CA ALA A 252 -16.92 7.54 9.85
C ALA A 252 -16.93 6.02 10.02
N VAL A 253 -18.12 5.47 10.30
CA VAL A 253 -18.37 4.03 10.34
C VAL A 253 -19.17 3.63 9.13
N ILE A 254 -18.62 2.75 8.30
CA ILE A 254 -19.32 2.12 7.17
C ILE A 254 -19.26 0.61 7.38
N LEU A 255 -20.43 0.02 7.58
CA LEU A 255 -20.57 -1.43 7.80
C LEU A 255 -21.43 -2.02 6.69
N PRO A 256 -20.92 -2.96 5.88
CA PRO A 256 -21.75 -3.75 4.96
C PRO A 256 -22.92 -4.39 5.70
N TRP A 257 -24.15 -4.23 5.15
CA TRP A 257 -25.35 -4.64 5.88
C TRP A 257 -26.12 -5.75 5.19
N ALA A 258 -26.49 -5.57 3.93
CA ALA A 258 -27.23 -6.55 3.16
C ALA A 258 -26.81 -6.56 1.70
N GLY A 259 -26.95 -7.70 1.02
CA GLY A 259 -26.85 -7.78 -0.44
C GLY A 259 -28.04 -7.11 -1.12
N VAL A 260 -27.84 -6.49 -2.27
CA VAL A 260 -28.85 -5.88 -3.14
C VAL A 260 -28.74 -6.41 -4.56
#